data_d11986e23b1d05b2c490e33689852165
#
_entry.id   d11986e23b1d05b2c490e33689852165
#
_cell.length_a   1.000
_cell.length_b   1.000
_cell.length_c   1.000
_cell.angle_alpha   90.00
_cell.angle_beta   90.00
_cell.angle_gamma   90.00
#
_symmetry.space_group_name_H-M   'P 1'
#
loop_
_entity.id
_entity.type
_entity.pdbx_description
1 polymer ?
#
loop_
_entity_poly.entity_id
_entity_poly.type
_entity_poly.pdbx_seq_one_letter_code
_entity_poly.pdbx_strand_id
1 'polypeptide(L)'
;AEISTKMNELFAKIENPAVTDLKLKLPNGLYAEHYPNPLPDLYLGEPVSIAIRGHKTFGTATLEGKIGDKNWSIDVPLDQAIEHSGIAKVWAREKIANLERAWIAQSASGETLESINKELLMTALNYGLVSRLSSLVALDVTPTRPLQASLKTTKIKPAIPHGWDRKQFDFSYEDVL
;
A
#
# COMPACT_ATOMS: atom_id res chain seq x y z
N ALA A 1 -5.14 -22.46 26.21
CA ALA A 1 -3.72 -22.83 26.39
C ALA A 1 -2.87 -22.39 25.19
N GLU A 2 -3.25 -22.68 23.95
CA GLU A 2 -2.45 -22.37 22.74
C GLU A 2 -2.31 -20.86 22.45
N ILE A 3 -3.38 -20.09 22.66
CA ILE A 3 -3.35 -18.62 22.48
C ILE A 3 -2.41 -17.97 23.51
N SER A 4 -2.43 -18.41 24.75
CA SER A 4 -1.59 -17.87 25.81
C SER A 4 -0.10 -18.14 25.53
N THR A 5 0.23 -19.32 24.99
CA THR A 5 1.61 -19.66 24.62
C THR A 5 2.11 -18.79 23.47
N LYS A 6 1.31 -18.63 22.40
CA LYS A 6 1.67 -17.77 21.27
C LYS A 6 1.81 -16.30 21.64
N MET A 7 0.93 -15.82 22.55
CA MET A 7 1.03 -14.45 23.08
C MET A 7 2.31 -14.26 23.90
N ASN A 8 2.69 -15.20 24.74
CA ASN A 8 3.92 -15.11 25.52
C ASN A 8 5.17 -15.17 24.64
N GLU A 9 5.17 -15.98 23.57
CA GLU A 9 6.23 -16.02 22.56
C GLU A 9 6.34 -14.67 21.82
N LEU A 10 5.21 -14.05 21.47
CA LEU A 10 5.18 -12.74 20.84
C LEU A 10 5.74 -11.65 21.78
N PHE A 11 5.31 -11.64 23.04
CA PHE A 11 5.82 -10.67 24.01
C PHE A 11 7.32 -10.84 24.25
N ALA A 12 7.81 -12.07 24.39
CA ALA A 12 9.24 -12.34 24.57
C ALA A 12 10.07 -11.84 23.37
N LYS A 13 9.55 -11.91 22.14
CA LYS A 13 10.20 -11.35 20.95
C LYS A 13 10.22 -9.82 20.97
N ILE A 14 9.10 -9.18 21.29
CA ILE A 14 8.96 -7.72 21.29
C ILE A 14 9.81 -7.08 22.40
N GLU A 15 9.92 -7.72 23.55
CA GLU A 15 10.69 -7.23 24.70
C GLU A 15 12.21 -7.30 24.48
N ASN A 16 12.69 -8.11 23.53
CA ASN A 16 14.11 -8.32 23.29
C ASN A 16 14.49 -8.08 21.82
N PRO A 17 14.55 -6.84 21.35
CA PRO A 17 15.04 -6.54 20.01
C PRO A 17 16.53 -6.93 19.91
N ALA A 18 16.90 -7.56 18.78
CA ALA A 18 18.29 -7.96 18.54
C ALA A 18 19.17 -6.78 18.20
N VAL A 19 18.64 -5.80 17.41
CA VAL A 19 19.33 -4.54 17.08
C VAL A 19 18.33 -3.40 17.11
N THR A 20 18.68 -2.33 17.81
CA THR A 20 17.90 -1.10 17.93
C THR A 20 18.57 0.07 17.23
N ASP A 21 17.88 1.21 17.13
CA ASP A 21 18.40 2.45 16.55
C ASP A 21 18.94 2.28 15.12
N LEU A 22 18.25 1.52 14.27
CA LEU A 22 18.69 1.26 12.91
C LEU A 22 18.76 2.53 12.05
N LYS A 23 19.88 2.68 11.36
CA LYS A 23 20.15 3.77 10.42
C LYS A 23 20.75 3.22 9.14
N LEU A 24 20.22 3.67 8.01
CA LEU A 24 20.75 3.35 6.69
C LEU A 24 21.69 4.46 6.22
N LYS A 25 22.94 4.09 5.93
CA LYS A 25 23.91 4.95 5.25
C LYS A 25 24.05 4.49 3.82
N LEU A 26 23.81 5.41 2.90
CA LEU A 26 23.95 5.17 1.47
C LEU A 26 25.28 5.69 0.95
N PRO A 27 25.82 5.14 -0.16
CA PRO A 27 27.04 5.63 -0.76
C PRO A 27 26.95 7.12 -1.11
N ASN A 28 28.07 7.84 -1.04
CA ASN A 28 28.13 9.25 -1.38
C ASN A 28 27.63 9.53 -2.80
N GLY A 29 26.79 10.56 -2.95
CA GLY A 29 26.19 10.94 -4.21
C GLY A 29 24.96 10.12 -4.62
N LEU A 30 24.51 9.17 -3.79
CA LEU A 30 23.23 8.49 -3.98
C LEU A 30 22.12 9.25 -3.26
N TYR A 31 21.37 10.04 -4.01
CA TYR A 31 20.09 10.57 -3.55
C TYR A 31 19.07 9.46 -3.60
N ALA A 32 18.59 9.03 -2.46
CA ALA A 32 17.63 7.93 -2.38
C ALA A 32 16.58 8.16 -1.31
N GLU A 33 15.38 7.76 -1.64
CA GLU A 33 14.24 7.70 -0.73
C GLU A 33 14.06 6.24 -0.30
N HIS A 34 13.93 5.98 1.00
CA HIS A 34 13.80 4.62 1.52
C HIS A 34 12.61 4.48 2.46
N TYR A 35 12.06 3.30 2.50
CA TYR A 35 10.95 2.93 3.38
C TYR A 35 11.16 1.52 3.94
N PRO A 36 10.70 1.24 5.20
CA PRO A 36 10.04 2.17 6.12
C PRO A 36 10.96 3.29 6.61
N ASN A 37 10.38 4.41 7.01
CA ASN A 37 11.09 5.52 7.61
C ASN A 37 10.25 6.08 8.80
N PRO A 38 10.72 6.01 10.05
CA PRO A 38 12.00 5.43 10.50
C PRO A 38 12.09 3.91 10.27
N LEU A 39 13.31 3.38 10.29
CA LEU A 39 13.54 1.94 10.23
C LEU A 39 13.08 1.30 11.54
N PRO A 40 12.42 0.13 11.48
CA PRO A 40 12.05 -0.64 12.67
C PRO A 40 13.26 -1.30 13.29
N ASP A 41 13.17 -1.64 14.56
CA ASP A 41 14.15 -2.46 15.24
C ASP A 41 14.20 -3.88 14.65
N LEU A 42 15.36 -4.53 14.70
CA LEU A 42 15.50 -5.93 14.27
C LEU A 42 15.18 -6.86 15.44
N TYR A 43 14.35 -7.85 15.15
CA TYR A 43 14.01 -8.92 16.09
C TYR A 43 14.65 -10.23 15.66
N LEU A 44 15.02 -11.05 16.62
CA LEU A 44 15.67 -12.34 16.35
C LEU A 44 14.77 -13.25 15.48
N GLY A 45 15.29 -13.66 14.32
CA GLY A 45 14.59 -14.53 13.38
C GLY A 45 13.58 -13.82 12.48
N GLU A 46 13.48 -12.48 12.52
CA GLU A 46 12.62 -11.70 11.64
C GLU A 46 13.44 -10.88 10.65
N PRO A 47 13.22 -11.07 9.34
CA PRO A 47 13.90 -10.27 8.33
C PRO A 47 13.31 -8.87 8.26
N VAL A 48 14.15 -7.86 8.09
CA VAL A 48 13.73 -6.50 7.75
C VAL A 48 14.00 -6.24 6.28
N SER A 49 12.96 -5.78 5.57
CA SER A 49 13.08 -5.35 4.18
C SER A 49 13.09 -3.83 4.10
N ILE A 50 14.07 -3.27 3.39
CA ILE A 50 14.18 -1.83 3.17
C ILE A 50 14.07 -1.59 1.67
N ALA A 51 12.99 -0.91 1.26
CA ALA A 51 12.78 -0.55 -0.13
C ALA A 51 13.43 0.81 -0.40
N ILE A 52 14.39 0.86 -1.33
CA ILE A 52 15.16 2.06 -1.66
C ILE A 52 14.85 2.46 -3.10
N ARG A 53 14.53 3.72 -3.34
CA ARG A 53 14.41 4.32 -4.66
C ARG A 53 15.52 5.34 -4.86
N GLY A 54 16.42 5.06 -5.79
CA GLY A 54 17.56 5.93 -6.10
C GLY A 54 17.84 5.99 -7.60
N HIS A 55 18.76 6.86 -7.99
CA HIS A 55 19.13 7.03 -9.41
C HIS A 55 20.19 6.03 -9.89
N LYS A 56 20.88 5.36 -8.98
CA LYS A 56 21.99 4.44 -9.29
C LYS A 56 22.06 3.33 -8.24
N THR A 57 22.40 2.13 -8.68
CA THR A 57 22.57 0.95 -7.82
C THR A 57 24.03 0.53 -7.82
N PHE A 58 24.92 1.36 -7.25
CA PHE A 58 26.34 1.02 -7.12
C PHE A 58 26.86 1.41 -5.74
N GLY A 59 27.95 0.77 -5.35
CA GLY A 59 28.60 0.98 -4.06
C GLY A 59 28.01 0.14 -2.96
N THR A 60 28.31 0.47 -1.73
CA THR A 60 27.92 -0.29 -0.54
C THR A 60 27.00 0.56 0.33
N ALA A 61 25.83 0.02 0.67
CA ALA A 61 24.98 0.56 1.70
C ALA A 61 25.40 -0.04 3.04
N THR A 62 25.47 0.77 4.08
CA THR A 62 25.78 0.30 5.44
C THR A 62 24.56 0.47 6.34
N LEU A 63 24.13 -0.59 6.96
CA LEU A 63 23.11 -0.57 8.00
C LEU A 63 23.80 -0.57 9.35
N GLU A 64 23.53 0.45 10.15
CA GLU A 64 24.10 0.61 11.50
C GLU A 64 22.99 0.52 12.54
N GLY A 65 23.36 0.09 13.74
CA GLY A 65 22.44 0.00 14.89
C GLY A 65 23.18 -0.31 16.17
N LYS A 66 22.43 -0.71 17.21
CA LYS A 66 22.98 -1.08 18.52
C LYS A 66 22.48 -2.44 18.97
N ILE A 67 23.35 -3.23 19.55
CA ILE A 67 23.05 -4.46 20.31
C ILE A 67 23.37 -4.17 21.77
N GLY A 68 22.34 -3.84 22.56
CA GLY A 68 22.55 -3.27 23.89
C GLY A 68 23.36 -1.97 23.77
N ASP A 69 24.50 -1.90 24.46
CA ASP A 69 25.39 -0.72 24.43
C ASP A 69 26.47 -0.75 23.34
N LYS A 70 26.50 -1.82 22.52
CA LYS A 70 27.54 -1.99 21.49
C LYS A 70 27.02 -1.56 20.11
N ASN A 71 27.88 -0.85 19.39
CA ASN A 71 27.60 -0.54 17.99
C ASN A 71 27.64 -1.81 17.12
N TRP A 72 26.71 -1.90 16.21
CA TRP A 72 26.58 -2.96 15.22
C TRP A 72 26.48 -2.35 13.82
N SER A 73 27.10 -3.00 12.83
CA SER A 73 26.96 -2.59 11.44
C SER A 73 27.08 -3.78 10.50
N ILE A 74 26.41 -3.66 9.34
CA ILE A 74 26.55 -4.60 8.23
C ILE A 74 26.59 -3.83 6.92
N ASP A 75 27.47 -4.28 6.02
CA ASP A 75 27.63 -3.73 4.68
C ASP A 75 26.90 -4.59 3.66
N VAL A 76 26.12 -3.93 2.79
CA VAL A 76 25.32 -4.55 1.73
C VAL A 76 25.77 -3.99 0.38
N PRO A 77 26.43 -4.79 -0.48
CA PRO A 77 26.82 -4.36 -1.82
C PRO A 77 25.57 -4.19 -2.70
N LEU A 78 25.43 -3.03 -3.35
CA LEU A 78 24.28 -2.70 -4.19
C LEU A 78 24.46 -3.11 -5.66
N ASP A 79 25.68 -3.42 -6.07
CA ASP A 79 26.05 -3.85 -7.41
C ASP A 79 25.69 -5.31 -7.75
N GLN A 80 25.36 -6.10 -6.73
CA GLN A 80 24.91 -7.49 -6.88
C GLN A 80 23.39 -7.64 -6.99
N ALA A 81 22.67 -6.55 -7.23
CA ALA A 81 21.23 -6.55 -7.32
C ALA A 81 20.73 -7.31 -8.56
N ILE A 82 19.68 -8.10 -8.38
CA ILE A 82 18.97 -8.78 -9.48
C ILE A 82 17.77 -7.92 -9.88
N GLU A 83 17.59 -7.70 -11.18
CA GLU A 83 16.44 -6.96 -11.69
C GLU A 83 15.14 -7.77 -11.61
N HIS A 84 14.11 -7.13 -11.05
CA HIS A 84 12.76 -7.68 -11.00
C HIS A 84 11.72 -6.62 -11.35
N SER A 85 10.80 -6.94 -12.27
CA SER A 85 9.79 -6.01 -12.78
C SER A 85 8.81 -5.48 -11.71
N GLY A 86 8.66 -6.18 -10.58
CA GLY A 86 7.73 -5.80 -9.51
C GLY A 86 8.31 -4.89 -8.42
N ILE A 87 9.64 -4.66 -8.42
CA ILE A 87 10.32 -4.00 -7.29
C ILE A 87 9.83 -2.57 -7.06
N ALA A 88 9.51 -1.85 -8.13
CA ALA A 88 8.98 -0.48 -8.04
C ALA A 88 7.63 -0.43 -7.29
N LYS A 89 6.79 -1.45 -7.45
CA LYS A 89 5.52 -1.57 -6.72
C LYS A 89 5.73 -1.91 -5.25
N VAL A 90 6.78 -2.68 -4.93
CA VAL A 90 7.15 -2.96 -3.53
C VAL A 90 7.53 -1.67 -2.82
N TRP A 91 8.41 -0.86 -3.43
CA TRP A 91 8.78 0.44 -2.89
C TRP A 91 7.55 1.37 -2.70
N ALA A 92 6.68 1.45 -3.71
CA ALA A 92 5.49 2.28 -3.63
C ALA A 92 4.51 1.83 -2.54
N ARG A 93 4.39 0.52 -2.31
CA ARG A 93 3.56 -0.04 -1.23
C ARG A 93 4.11 0.35 0.14
N GLU A 94 5.43 0.24 0.34
CA GLU A 94 6.07 0.65 1.59
C GLU A 94 5.93 2.17 1.82
N LYS A 95 6.04 2.97 0.75
CA LYS A 95 5.77 4.41 0.82
C LYS A 95 4.33 4.70 1.26
N ILE A 96 3.33 4.05 0.65
CA ILE A 96 1.92 4.20 1.01
C ILE A 96 1.72 3.83 2.49
N ALA A 97 2.25 2.70 2.94
CA ALA A 97 2.15 2.27 4.33
C ALA A 97 2.79 3.29 5.30
N ASN A 98 3.91 3.91 4.90
CA ASN A 98 4.56 4.95 5.68
C ASN A 98 3.70 6.23 5.78
N LEU A 99 3.11 6.66 4.66
CA LEU A 99 2.20 7.81 4.63
C LEU A 99 0.92 7.57 5.44
N GLU A 100 0.39 6.35 5.44
CA GLU A 100 -0.77 5.99 6.25
C GLU A 100 -0.46 6.03 7.75
N ARG A 101 0.72 5.54 8.17
CA ARG A 101 1.19 5.69 9.56
C ARG A 101 1.34 7.15 9.97
N ALA A 102 1.95 7.97 9.10
CA ALA A 102 2.08 9.41 9.33
C ALA A 102 0.72 10.10 9.43
N TRP A 103 -0.23 9.72 8.56
CA TRP A 103 -1.59 10.24 8.61
C TRP A 103 -2.29 9.92 9.94
N ILE A 104 -2.16 8.68 10.45
CA ILE A 104 -2.73 8.29 11.74
C ILE A 104 -2.12 9.12 12.88
N ALA A 105 -0.79 9.28 12.88
CA ALA A 105 -0.10 10.04 13.91
C ALA A 105 -0.49 11.52 13.90
N GLN A 106 -0.55 12.17 12.72
CA GLN A 106 -0.92 13.58 12.58
C GLN A 106 -2.42 13.84 12.78
N SER A 107 -3.29 12.89 12.40
CA SER A 107 -4.73 13.03 12.66
C SER A 107 -5.05 13.12 14.15
N ALA A 108 -4.23 12.51 14.99
CA ALA A 108 -4.35 12.61 16.45
C ALA A 108 -3.89 13.99 16.98
N SER A 109 -3.03 14.72 16.27
CA SER A 109 -2.54 16.06 16.66
C SER A 109 -3.37 17.22 16.11
N GLY A 110 -4.34 16.96 15.21
CA GLY A 110 -5.20 17.98 14.61
C GLY A 110 -4.55 18.82 13.51
N GLU A 111 -3.42 18.37 12.97
CA GLU A 111 -2.71 19.05 11.88
C GLU A 111 -3.36 18.84 10.51
N THR A 112 -3.00 19.69 9.54
CA THR A 112 -3.52 19.60 8.17
C THR A 112 -2.95 18.38 7.45
N LEU A 113 -3.83 17.46 7.05
CA LEU A 113 -3.48 16.18 6.42
C LEU A 113 -3.45 16.23 4.88
N GLU A 114 -3.63 17.42 4.30
CA GLU A 114 -3.82 17.57 2.85
C GLU A 114 -2.59 17.14 2.04
N SER A 115 -1.38 17.50 2.49
CA SER A 115 -0.14 17.14 1.82
C SER A 115 0.09 15.62 1.82
N ILE A 116 -0.15 14.96 2.95
CA ILE A 116 -0.04 13.50 3.08
C ILE A 116 -1.07 12.82 2.18
N ASN A 117 -2.31 13.28 2.17
CA ASN A 117 -3.37 12.73 1.32
C ASN A 117 -3.05 12.87 -0.17
N LYS A 118 -2.53 14.03 -0.57
CA LYS A 118 -2.12 14.27 -1.96
C LYS A 118 -0.99 13.33 -2.38
N GLU A 119 0.06 13.20 -1.57
CA GLU A 119 1.19 12.33 -1.85
C GLU A 119 0.79 10.86 -1.89
N LEU A 120 -0.05 10.43 -0.96
CA LEU A 120 -0.59 9.07 -0.91
C LEU A 120 -1.40 8.75 -2.17
N LEU A 121 -2.34 9.63 -2.55
CA LEU A 121 -3.15 9.46 -3.75
C LEU A 121 -2.29 9.40 -5.02
N MET A 122 -1.35 10.33 -5.19
CA MET A 122 -0.45 10.35 -6.34
C MET A 122 0.41 9.10 -6.42
N THR A 123 0.93 8.62 -5.29
CA THR A 123 1.71 7.38 -5.25
C THR A 123 0.85 6.17 -5.65
N ALA A 124 -0.35 6.06 -5.11
CA ALA A 124 -1.27 4.96 -5.43
C ALA A 124 -1.64 4.94 -6.93
N LEU A 125 -1.97 6.09 -7.52
CA LEU A 125 -2.33 6.20 -8.92
C LEU A 125 -1.15 5.90 -9.86
N ASN A 126 0.03 6.47 -9.58
CA ASN A 126 1.21 6.30 -10.44
C ASN A 126 1.70 4.84 -10.51
N TYR A 127 1.50 4.06 -9.45
CA TYR A 127 1.94 2.66 -9.39
C TYR A 127 0.80 1.65 -9.55
N GLY A 128 -0.44 2.10 -9.77
CA GLY A 128 -1.62 1.24 -9.90
C GLY A 128 -1.89 0.43 -8.64
N LEU A 129 -1.79 1.06 -7.47
CA LEU A 129 -2.02 0.45 -6.16
C LEU A 129 -3.31 0.95 -5.53
N VAL A 130 -3.91 0.09 -4.72
CA VAL A 130 -5.07 0.47 -3.89
C VAL A 130 -4.59 1.11 -2.60
N SER A 131 -5.25 2.18 -2.19
CA SER A 131 -5.05 2.87 -0.92
C SER A 131 -6.41 3.26 -0.34
N ARG A 132 -6.45 3.83 0.85
CA ARG A 132 -7.70 4.36 1.44
C ARG A 132 -8.36 5.47 0.59
N LEU A 133 -7.60 6.09 -0.33
CA LEU A 133 -8.07 7.18 -1.21
C LEU A 133 -8.26 6.73 -2.67
N SER A 134 -7.97 5.47 -3.01
CA SER A 134 -8.07 4.96 -4.38
C SER A 134 -8.65 3.55 -4.41
N SER A 135 -9.28 3.20 -5.53
CA SER A 135 -9.81 1.86 -5.78
C SER A 135 -9.47 1.41 -7.20
N LEU A 136 -9.52 0.10 -7.45
CA LEU A 136 -9.41 -0.48 -8.78
C LEU A 136 -10.81 -0.72 -9.33
N VAL A 137 -11.02 -0.30 -10.59
CA VAL A 137 -12.24 -0.58 -11.33
C VAL A 137 -11.87 -1.40 -12.55
N ALA A 138 -12.50 -2.55 -12.72
CA ALA A 138 -12.41 -3.34 -13.95
C ALA A 138 -13.54 -2.90 -14.89
N LEU A 139 -13.17 -2.45 -16.08
CA LEU A 139 -14.11 -2.12 -17.15
C LEU A 139 -13.92 -3.13 -18.26
N ASP A 140 -14.98 -3.87 -18.59
CA ASP A 140 -14.99 -4.67 -19.79
C ASP A 140 -15.33 -3.76 -20.97
N VAL A 141 -14.32 -3.49 -21.79
CA VAL A 141 -14.45 -2.67 -23.01
C VAL A 141 -14.72 -3.50 -24.26
N THR A 142 -14.90 -4.83 -24.10
CA THR A 142 -15.21 -5.71 -25.23
C THR A 142 -16.55 -5.33 -25.84
N PRO A 143 -16.65 -5.01 -27.13
CA PRO A 143 -17.92 -4.72 -27.75
C PRO A 143 -18.85 -5.94 -27.67
N THR A 144 -19.93 -5.83 -26.91
CA THR A 144 -20.93 -6.92 -26.75
C THR A 144 -21.76 -7.16 -27.99
N ARG A 145 -21.60 -6.31 -29.01
CA ARG A 145 -22.33 -6.43 -30.29
C ARG A 145 -21.48 -5.94 -31.47
N PRO A 146 -21.72 -6.42 -32.70
CA PRO A 146 -21.12 -5.86 -33.88
C PRO A 146 -21.45 -4.36 -34.02
N LEU A 147 -20.48 -3.54 -34.42
CA LEU A 147 -20.60 -2.07 -34.53
C LEU A 147 -21.77 -1.62 -35.44
N GLN A 148 -22.16 -2.47 -36.39
CA GLN A 148 -23.24 -2.18 -37.38
C GLN A 148 -24.62 -2.71 -36.93
N ALA A 149 -24.72 -3.41 -35.82
CA ALA A 149 -26.00 -3.91 -35.34
C ALA A 149 -26.83 -2.80 -34.69
N SER A 150 -28.07 -2.63 -35.11
CA SER A 150 -29.00 -1.67 -34.49
C SER A 150 -29.27 -2.01 -33.03
N LEU A 151 -29.48 -0.99 -32.19
CA LEU A 151 -29.90 -1.15 -30.80
C LEU A 151 -31.29 -1.78 -30.75
N LYS A 152 -31.39 -2.96 -30.15
CA LYS A 152 -32.68 -3.57 -29.83
C LYS A 152 -33.01 -3.24 -28.39
N THR A 153 -33.86 -2.27 -28.17
CA THR A 153 -34.34 -1.90 -26.84
C THR A 153 -35.53 -2.77 -26.48
N THR A 154 -35.42 -3.52 -25.39
CA THR A 154 -36.54 -4.31 -24.86
C THR A 154 -36.85 -3.79 -23.46
N LYS A 155 -38.09 -3.32 -23.26
CA LYS A 155 -38.57 -2.98 -21.91
C LYS A 155 -38.80 -4.28 -21.12
N ILE A 156 -37.98 -4.50 -20.08
CA ILE A 156 -38.16 -5.61 -19.15
C ILE A 156 -39.04 -5.07 -18.02
N LYS A 157 -40.21 -5.65 -17.83
CA LYS A 157 -41.09 -5.29 -16.72
C LYS A 157 -40.45 -5.82 -15.42
N PRO A 158 -40.27 -4.99 -14.40
CA PRO A 158 -39.74 -5.46 -13.11
C PRO A 158 -40.69 -6.50 -12.49
N ALA A 159 -40.12 -7.49 -11.80
CA ALA A 159 -40.90 -8.43 -11.01
C ALA A 159 -41.54 -7.67 -9.85
N ILE A 160 -42.84 -7.83 -9.69
CA ILE A 160 -43.59 -7.22 -8.57
C ILE A 160 -43.78 -8.27 -7.50
N PRO A 161 -43.67 -7.94 -6.21
CA PRO A 161 -43.94 -8.87 -5.11
C PRO A 161 -45.34 -9.45 -5.20
N HIS A 162 -45.50 -10.70 -4.76
CA HIS A 162 -46.78 -11.36 -4.76
C HIS A 162 -47.82 -10.56 -3.93
N GLY A 163 -49.01 -10.32 -4.51
CA GLY A 163 -50.06 -9.53 -3.88
C GLY A 163 -50.09 -8.04 -4.22
N TRP A 164 -49.16 -7.54 -5.00
CA TRP A 164 -49.15 -6.13 -5.47
C TRP A 164 -49.83 -6.00 -6.84
N ASP A 165 -50.69 -4.97 -6.98
CA ASP A 165 -51.35 -4.69 -8.27
C ASP A 165 -50.47 -3.78 -9.13
N ARG A 166 -50.20 -4.21 -10.38
CA ARG A 166 -49.38 -3.45 -11.36
C ARG A 166 -49.97 -2.08 -11.70
N LYS A 167 -51.26 -1.92 -11.65
CA LYS A 167 -51.90 -0.65 -11.98
C LYS A 167 -51.58 0.49 -11.04
N GLN A 168 -51.14 0.19 -9.83
CA GLN A 168 -50.70 1.20 -8.83
C GLN A 168 -49.28 1.72 -9.05
N PHE A 169 -48.48 1.09 -9.93
CA PHE A 169 -47.07 1.37 -10.14
C PHE A 169 -46.71 1.62 -11.63
N ASP A 170 -47.69 1.99 -12.43
CA ASP A 170 -47.42 2.39 -13.82
C ASP A 170 -46.86 3.82 -13.84
N PHE A 171 -45.55 3.93 -13.53
CA PHE A 171 -44.78 5.16 -13.72
C PHE A 171 -44.62 5.34 -15.26
N SER A 172 -45.39 6.18 -15.86
CA SER A 172 -45.16 6.67 -17.21
C SER A 172 -43.91 7.53 -17.18
N TYR A 173 -42.79 7.01 -17.72
CA TYR A 173 -41.53 7.74 -17.91
C TYR A 173 -41.61 8.83 -18.99
N GLU A 174 -42.72 9.52 -19.14
CA GLU A 174 -42.88 10.63 -20.12
C GLU A 174 -42.46 11.98 -19.53
N ASP A 175 -42.18 12.09 -18.24
CA ASP A 175 -41.90 13.38 -17.58
C ASP A 175 -40.41 13.61 -17.17
N VAL A 176 -39.46 12.84 -17.74
CA VAL A 176 -38.01 13.07 -17.49
C VAL A 176 -37.26 13.10 -18.82
N LEU A 177 -37.36 14.20 -19.50
CA LEU A 177 -36.42 14.68 -20.52
C LEU A 177 -36.12 16.15 -20.27
#